data_ce7a2068d2b3cec88696e4c8d0118193
#
_entry.id   ce7a2068d2b3cec88696e4c8d0118193
#
_cell.length_a   1.000
_cell.length_b   1.000
_cell.length_c   1.000
_cell.angle_alpha   90.00
_cell.angle_beta   90.00
_cell.angle_gamma   90.00
#
_symmetry.space_group_name_H-M   'P 1'
#
loop_
_entity.id
_entity.type
_entity.pdbx_description
1 polymer ?
#
loop_
_entity_poly.entity_id
_entity_poly.type
_entity_poly.pdbx_seq_one_letter_code
_entity_poly.pdbx_strand_id
1 'polypeptide(L)'
;APTPATPAAAPASGSESNDYESAVNLVIKEKNYAKAIPAFDTFIASYPNSALQPGAHYWLGQLQLNQGDREQAKAHFLTVAQKYKDSPKRPEAIYKLGVIAKADGDKEKANKFFQLVIKQYPNTSAAQLAQKAMGG
;
A
#
# COMPACT_ATOMS: atom_id res chain seq x y z
N ALA A 1 -14.32 7.10 26.13
CA ALA A 1 -13.62 6.78 26.32
C ALA A 1 -12.97 5.89 25.59
N PRO A 2 -12.53 5.92 25.07
CA PRO A 2 -11.89 5.27 24.33
C PRO A 2 -11.25 4.17 24.53
N THR A 3 -11.35 3.57 24.81
CA THR A 3 -10.90 2.54 25.07
C THR A 3 -10.27 1.89 24.18
N PRO A 4 -9.91 1.98 23.56
CA PRO A 4 -9.22 1.42 22.71
C PRO A 4 -8.78 0.23 22.80
N ALA A 5 -8.48 -0.15 23.29
CA ALA A 5 -7.98 -1.31 23.40
C ALA A 5 -8.43 -2.37 22.71
N THR A 6 -9.01 -2.57 22.01
CA THR A 6 -9.46 -3.61 21.50
C THR A 6 -8.65 -4.20 20.66
N PRO A 7 -8.02 -4.77 20.72
CA PRO A 7 -7.16 -5.48 20.08
C PRO A 7 -7.50 -6.34 19.04
N ALA A 8 -8.12 -7.04 19.08
CA ALA A 8 -8.33 -8.00 18.19
C ALA A 8 -8.52 -7.53 16.88
N ALA A 9 -8.06 -8.04 15.98
CA ALA A 9 -8.25 -7.69 14.71
C ALA A 9 -9.62 -7.92 14.36
N ALA A 10 -10.42 -7.23 14.63
CA ALA A 10 -11.76 -7.48 14.33
C ALA A 10 -12.10 -6.96 12.98
N PRO A 11 -13.17 -7.35 12.43
CA PRO A 11 -13.63 -6.84 11.18
C PRO A 11 -13.85 -5.35 11.33
N ALA A 12 -13.79 -4.62 10.28
CA ALA A 12 -13.94 -3.19 10.33
C ALA A 12 -15.29 -2.80 10.91
N SER A 13 -15.28 -1.89 11.84
CA SER A 13 -16.53 -1.41 12.44
C SER A 13 -17.04 -0.30 11.54
N GLY A 14 -18.20 0.22 11.80
CA GLY A 14 -18.75 1.34 11.05
C GLY A 14 -17.81 2.51 11.02
N SER A 15 -17.22 2.83 12.16
CA SER A 15 -16.32 3.94 12.28
C SER A 15 -15.06 3.72 11.48
N GLU A 16 -14.51 2.54 11.56
CA GLU A 16 -13.34 2.18 10.82
C GLU A 16 -13.59 2.28 9.32
N SER A 17 -14.67 1.70 8.86
CA SER A 17 -15.03 1.73 7.46
C SER A 17 -15.28 3.14 6.98
N ASN A 18 -15.98 3.94 7.76
CA ASN A 18 -16.27 5.31 7.39
C ASN A 18 -15.01 6.15 7.28
N ASP A 19 -14.10 5.98 8.22
CA ASP A 19 -12.85 6.72 8.20
C ASP A 19 -11.99 6.33 7.00
N TYR A 20 -11.97 5.04 6.69
CA TYR A 20 -11.23 4.56 5.54
C TYR A 20 -11.86 5.11 4.24
N GLU A 21 -13.17 5.01 4.12
CA GLU A 21 -13.85 5.51 2.94
C GLU A 21 -13.69 7.00 2.76
N SER A 22 -13.71 7.74 3.85
CA SER A 22 -13.51 9.19 3.78
C SER A 22 -12.13 9.51 3.22
N ALA A 23 -11.12 8.78 3.68
CA ALA A 23 -9.76 8.99 3.19
C ALA A 23 -9.66 8.62 1.71
N VAL A 24 -10.28 7.50 1.30
CA VAL A 24 -10.27 7.08 -0.09
C VAL A 24 -10.97 8.12 -0.97
N ASN A 25 -12.09 8.66 -0.50
CA ASN A 25 -12.82 9.67 -1.24
C ASN A 25 -12.02 10.95 -1.44
N LEU A 26 -11.17 11.29 -0.46
CA LEU A 26 -10.28 12.44 -0.63
C LEU A 26 -9.38 12.26 -1.84
N VAL A 27 -8.99 11.01 -2.13
CA VAL A 27 -8.16 10.73 -3.27
C VAL A 27 -8.98 10.65 -4.54
N ILE A 28 -10.00 9.81 -4.55
CA ILE A 28 -10.73 9.50 -5.76
C ILE A 28 -11.68 10.60 -6.21
N LYS A 29 -12.45 11.12 -5.29
CA LYS A 29 -13.45 12.11 -5.65
C LYS A 29 -12.96 13.53 -5.56
N GLU A 30 -12.23 13.85 -4.53
CA GLU A 30 -11.82 15.22 -4.31
C GLU A 30 -10.43 15.53 -4.81
N LYS A 31 -9.66 14.51 -5.07
CA LYS A 31 -8.28 14.66 -5.50
C LYS A 31 -7.48 15.55 -4.57
N ASN A 32 -7.85 15.52 -3.30
CA ASN A 32 -7.20 16.33 -2.30
C ASN A 32 -6.12 15.50 -1.60
N TYR A 33 -5.01 15.34 -2.27
CA TYR A 33 -3.94 14.47 -1.78
C TYR A 33 -3.30 15.00 -0.51
N ALA A 34 -3.25 16.31 -0.36
CA ALA A 34 -2.70 16.92 0.84
C ALA A 34 -3.47 16.54 2.10
N LYS A 35 -4.80 16.37 1.97
CA LYS A 35 -5.59 15.94 3.10
C LYS A 35 -5.66 14.43 3.23
N ALA A 36 -5.54 13.74 2.11
CA ALA A 36 -5.64 12.28 2.12
C ALA A 36 -4.49 11.65 2.89
N ILE A 37 -3.29 12.17 2.74
CA ILE A 37 -2.13 11.59 3.41
C ILE A 37 -2.31 11.58 4.93
N PRO A 38 -2.60 12.70 5.59
CA PRO A 38 -2.81 12.65 7.04
C PRO A 38 -4.05 11.83 7.43
N ALA A 39 -5.07 11.77 6.55
CA ALA A 39 -6.23 10.95 6.86
C ALA A 39 -5.88 9.47 6.94
N PHE A 40 -5.07 8.98 6.02
CA PHE A 40 -4.63 7.59 6.08
C PHE A 40 -3.67 7.36 7.24
N ASP A 41 -2.80 8.32 7.54
CA ASP A 41 -1.91 8.21 8.71
C ASP A 41 -2.72 8.09 9.99
N THR A 42 -3.74 8.90 10.13
CA THR A 42 -4.63 8.85 11.29
C THR A 42 -5.33 7.50 11.37
N PHE A 43 -5.79 7.01 10.22
CA PHE A 43 -6.46 5.71 10.18
C PHE A 43 -5.53 4.61 10.68
N ILE A 44 -4.32 4.59 10.20
CA ILE A 44 -3.35 3.57 10.58
C ILE A 44 -3.08 3.62 12.09
N ALA A 45 -2.95 4.81 12.64
CA ALA A 45 -2.68 4.97 14.06
C ALA A 45 -3.90 4.61 14.92
N SER A 46 -5.08 4.92 14.43
CA SER A 46 -6.30 4.71 15.21
C SER A 46 -6.79 3.28 15.21
N TYR A 47 -6.54 2.56 14.14
CA TYR A 47 -7.08 1.19 14.01
C TYR A 47 -5.96 0.19 13.69
N PRO A 48 -4.99 0.04 14.58
CA PRO A 48 -3.78 -0.76 14.27
C PRO A 48 -4.05 -2.22 13.94
N ASN A 49 -5.18 -2.75 14.38
CA ASN A 49 -5.49 -4.15 14.10
C ASN A 49 -6.55 -4.32 13.02
N SER A 50 -6.85 -3.26 12.29
CA SER A 50 -7.88 -3.33 11.27
C SER A 50 -7.47 -4.18 10.08
N ALA A 51 -8.40 -4.90 9.52
CA ALA A 51 -8.18 -5.65 8.28
C ALA A 51 -7.93 -4.70 7.12
N LEU A 52 -8.22 -3.40 7.28
CA LEU A 52 -8.00 -2.41 6.23
C LEU A 52 -6.60 -1.80 6.27
N GLN A 53 -5.77 -2.21 7.21
CA GLN A 53 -4.40 -1.71 7.30
C GLN A 53 -3.61 -1.86 6.00
N PRO A 54 -3.60 -3.03 5.35
CA PRO A 54 -2.84 -3.15 4.11
C PRO A 54 -3.29 -2.16 3.04
N GLY A 55 -4.60 -1.96 2.93
CA GLY A 55 -5.13 -0.99 1.98
C GLY A 55 -4.69 0.42 2.29
N ALA A 56 -4.70 0.78 3.60
CA ALA A 56 -4.29 2.11 4.01
C ALA A 56 -2.81 2.35 3.73
N HIS A 57 -1.97 1.37 4.01
CA HIS A 57 -0.54 1.49 3.70
C HIS A 57 -0.32 1.58 2.20
N TYR A 58 -1.07 0.81 1.42
CA TYR A 58 -0.93 0.85 -0.04
C TYR A 58 -1.30 2.24 -0.57
N TRP A 59 -2.42 2.83 -0.09
CA TRP A 59 -2.83 4.16 -0.50
C TRP A 59 -1.77 5.20 -0.13
N LEU A 60 -1.25 5.12 1.08
CA LEU A 60 -0.22 6.06 1.51
C LEU A 60 1.02 5.93 0.64
N GLY A 61 1.44 4.71 0.37
CA GLY A 61 2.59 4.50 -0.50
C GLY A 61 2.38 5.14 -1.86
N GLN A 62 1.18 4.96 -2.42
CA GLN A 62 0.85 5.49 -3.72
C GLN A 62 0.86 7.03 -3.71
N LEU A 63 0.25 7.62 -2.70
CA LEU A 63 0.21 9.07 -2.58
C LEU A 63 1.59 9.67 -2.41
N GLN A 64 2.40 9.05 -1.59
CA GLN A 64 3.75 9.54 -1.35
C GLN A 64 4.62 9.38 -2.60
N LEU A 65 4.43 8.28 -3.33
CA LEU A 65 5.15 8.07 -4.57
C LEU A 65 4.80 9.17 -5.57
N ASN A 66 3.52 9.52 -5.66
CA ASN A 66 3.07 10.59 -6.56
C ASN A 66 3.66 11.94 -6.17
N GLN A 67 3.97 12.14 -4.91
CA GLN A 67 4.57 13.38 -4.46
C GLN A 67 6.08 13.37 -4.57
N GLY A 68 6.67 12.30 -5.02
CA GLY A 68 8.10 12.21 -5.16
C GLY A 68 8.82 11.73 -3.90
N ASP A 69 8.08 11.34 -2.88
CA ASP A 69 8.67 10.87 -1.64
C ASP A 69 8.84 9.36 -1.69
N ARG A 70 9.84 8.91 -2.43
CA ARG A 70 10.05 7.48 -2.65
C ARG A 70 10.42 6.72 -1.39
N GLU A 71 11.10 7.36 -0.45
CA GLU A 71 11.51 6.67 0.78
C GLU A 71 10.32 6.32 1.66
N GLN A 72 9.39 7.27 1.83
CA GLN A 72 8.19 6.99 2.61
C GLN A 72 7.30 5.98 1.88
N ALA A 73 7.19 6.12 0.57
CA ALA A 73 6.40 5.18 -0.22
C ALA A 73 6.95 3.77 -0.08
N LYS A 74 8.26 3.63 -0.16
CA LYS A 74 8.91 2.34 -0.01
C LYS A 74 8.57 1.71 1.33
N ALA A 75 8.63 2.49 2.40
CA ALA A 75 8.35 1.97 3.73
C ALA A 75 6.93 1.39 3.83
N HIS A 76 5.96 2.08 3.25
CA HIS A 76 4.58 1.61 3.31
C HIS A 76 4.37 0.37 2.45
N PHE A 77 4.95 0.32 1.25
CA PHE A 77 4.83 -0.86 0.41
C PHE A 77 5.54 -2.07 1.03
N LEU A 78 6.69 -1.83 1.68
CA LEU A 78 7.37 -2.91 2.38
C LEU A 78 6.52 -3.44 3.54
N THR A 79 5.82 -2.57 4.23
CA THR A 79 4.94 -3.00 5.30
C THR A 79 3.89 -3.97 4.76
N VAL A 80 3.28 -3.65 3.62
CA VAL A 80 2.29 -4.54 3.03
C VAL A 80 2.95 -5.87 2.63
N ALA A 81 4.10 -5.81 2.01
CA ALA A 81 4.76 -7.01 1.51
C ALA A 81 5.25 -7.93 2.61
N GLN A 82 5.74 -7.36 3.71
CA GLN A 82 6.35 -8.14 4.77
C GLN A 82 5.40 -8.50 5.90
N LYS A 83 4.51 -7.58 6.26
CA LYS A 83 3.64 -7.80 7.38
C LYS A 83 2.29 -8.37 7.00
N TYR A 84 1.81 -8.10 5.83
CA TYR A 84 0.47 -8.51 5.41
C TYR A 84 0.55 -9.46 4.22
N LYS A 85 1.21 -10.58 4.45
CA LYS A 85 1.51 -11.53 3.36
C LYS A 85 0.28 -12.14 2.71
N ASP A 86 -0.84 -12.17 3.41
CA ASP A 86 -2.05 -12.73 2.85
C ASP A 86 -2.96 -11.67 2.21
N SER A 87 -2.53 -10.44 2.18
CA SER A 87 -3.36 -9.38 1.64
C SER A 87 -3.41 -9.44 0.12
N PRO A 88 -4.59 -9.20 -0.47
CA PRO A 88 -4.69 -9.10 -1.92
C PRO A 88 -3.92 -7.89 -2.48
N LYS A 89 -3.50 -6.96 -1.63
CA LYS A 89 -2.69 -5.84 -2.06
C LYS A 89 -1.21 -6.18 -2.17
N ARG A 90 -0.81 -7.33 -1.69
CA ARG A 90 0.62 -7.68 -1.66
C ARG A 90 1.26 -7.71 -3.04
N PRO A 91 0.64 -8.33 -4.07
CA PRO A 91 1.28 -8.32 -5.39
C PRO A 91 1.51 -6.92 -5.94
N GLU A 92 0.53 -6.04 -5.75
CA GLU A 92 0.67 -4.67 -6.21
C GLU A 92 1.75 -3.92 -5.43
N ALA A 93 1.83 -4.16 -4.13
CA ALA A 93 2.85 -3.53 -3.31
C ALA A 93 4.25 -3.97 -3.74
N ILE A 94 4.44 -5.25 -4.01
CA ILE A 94 5.74 -5.75 -4.46
C ILE A 94 6.09 -5.17 -5.82
N TYR A 95 5.11 -5.08 -6.71
CA TYR A 95 5.34 -4.46 -8.02
C TYR A 95 5.81 -3.01 -7.84
N LYS A 96 5.16 -2.26 -6.95
CA LYS A 96 5.55 -0.87 -6.69
C LYS A 96 6.96 -0.77 -6.12
N LEU A 97 7.36 -1.73 -5.29
CA LEU A 97 8.72 -1.75 -4.79
C LEU A 97 9.71 -1.91 -5.93
N GLY A 98 9.37 -2.72 -6.92
CA GLY A 98 10.19 -2.86 -8.11
C GLY A 98 10.27 -1.56 -8.89
N VAL A 99 9.16 -0.86 -9.03
CA VAL A 99 9.12 0.43 -9.72
C VAL A 99 10.00 1.44 -9.01
N ILE A 100 9.94 1.49 -7.69
CA ILE A 100 10.76 2.41 -6.91
C ILE A 100 12.25 2.08 -7.07
N ALA A 101 12.59 0.80 -6.99
CA ALA A 101 13.98 0.39 -7.15
C ALA A 101 14.50 0.78 -8.53
N LYS A 102 13.67 0.62 -9.55
CA LYS A 102 14.06 0.99 -10.91
C LYS A 102 14.29 2.50 -11.00
N ALA A 103 13.42 3.27 -10.39
CA ALA A 103 13.56 4.73 -10.39
C ALA A 103 14.82 5.16 -9.63
N ASP A 104 15.21 4.40 -8.64
CA ASP A 104 16.42 4.67 -7.88
C ASP A 104 17.68 4.21 -8.62
N GLY A 105 17.53 3.60 -9.76
CA GLY A 105 18.67 3.15 -10.54
C GLY A 105 19.17 1.75 -10.18
N ASP A 106 18.47 1.06 -9.30
CA ASP A 106 18.87 -0.27 -8.88
C ASP A 106 18.10 -1.32 -9.66
N LYS A 107 18.54 -1.57 -10.87
CA LYS A 107 17.88 -2.52 -11.74
C LYS A 107 17.86 -3.93 -11.21
N GLU A 108 18.90 -4.32 -10.56
CA GLU A 108 19.01 -5.67 -10.02
C GLU A 108 17.93 -5.91 -8.97
N LYS A 109 17.80 -4.96 -8.05
CA LYS A 109 16.77 -5.05 -7.01
C LYS A 109 15.39 -4.98 -7.61
N ALA A 110 15.20 -4.10 -8.60
CA ALA A 110 13.93 -3.98 -9.27
C ALA A 110 13.52 -5.31 -9.90
N ASN A 111 14.44 -5.95 -10.58
CA ASN A 111 14.15 -7.23 -11.22
C ASN A 111 13.81 -8.32 -10.21
N LYS A 112 14.44 -8.30 -9.06
CA LYS A 112 14.10 -9.27 -8.01
C LYS A 112 12.66 -9.10 -7.54
N PHE A 113 12.22 -7.87 -7.35
CA PHE A 113 10.84 -7.62 -6.96
C PHE A 113 9.87 -8.05 -8.07
N PHE A 114 10.19 -7.71 -9.32
CA PHE A 114 9.32 -8.08 -10.43
C PHE A 114 9.23 -9.59 -10.58
N GLN A 115 10.35 -10.29 -10.46
CA GLN A 115 10.35 -11.74 -10.54
C GLN A 115 9.54 -12.37 -9.42
N LEU A 116 9.60 -11.78 -8.23
CA LEU A 116 8.85 -12.28 -7.10
C LEU A 116 7.35 -12.22 -7.38
N VAL A 117 6.88 -11.11 -7.94
CA VAL A 117 5.46 -10.98 -8.28
C VAL A 117 5.08 -12.01 -9.33
N ILE A 118 5.87 -12.15 -10.36
CA ILE A 118 5.58 -13.07 -11.45
C ILE A 118 5.54 -14.52 -10.96
N LYS A 119 6.46 -14.83 -10.06
CA LYS A 119 6.54 -16.20 -9.56
C LYS A 119 5.44 -16.54 -8.57
N GLN A 120 5.12 -15.64 -7.67
CA GLN A 120 4.15 -15.92 -6.63
C GLN A 120 2.71 -15.59 -7.04
N TYR A 121 2.53 -14.68 -7.96
CA TYR A 121 1.19 -14.22 -8.35
C TYR A 121 1.06 -14.16 -9.87
N PRO A 122 1.30 -15.28 -10.55
CA PRO A 122 1.41 -15.30 -12.02
C PRO A 122 0.18 -14.84 -12.79
N ASN A 123 -0.99 -14.94 -12.22
CA ASN A 123 -2.20 -14.60 -12.96
C ASN A 123 -2.78 -13.25 -12.60
N THR A 124 -1.96 -12.36 -12.06
CA THR A 124 -2.45 -11.05 -11.63
C THR A 124 -2.03 -9.95 -12.59
N SER A 125 -2.73 -8.83 -12.51
CA SER A 125 -2.34 -7.64 -13.27
C SER A 125 -0.95 -7.19 -12.87
N ALA A 126 -0.63 -7.31 -11.59
CA ALA A 126 0.70 -6.92 -11.10
C ALA A 126 1.80 -7.72 -11.77
N ALA A 127 1.56 -9.02 -11.99
CA ALA A 127 2.54 -9.85 -12.69
C ALA A 127 2.71 -9.41 -14.14
N GLN A 128 1.62 -9.05 -14.79
CA GLN A 128 1.70 -8.57 -16.16
C GLN A 128 2.48 -7.27 -16.25
N LEU A 129 2.21 -6.37 -15.33
CA LEU A 129 2.94 -5.11 -15.28
C LEU A 129 4.42 -5.34 -14.97
N ALA A 130 4.70 -6.28 -14.09
CA ALA A 130 6.09 -6.62 -13.74
C ALA A 130 6.84 -7.16 -14.96
N GLN A 131 6.18 -8.00 -15.74
CA GLN A 131 6.82 -8.54 -16.96
C GLN A 131 7.13 -7.43 -17.93
N LYS A 132 6.22 -6.48 -18.10
CA LYS A 132 6.46 -5.36 -18.99
C LYS A 132 7.60 -4.50 -18.47
N ALA A 133 7.65 -4.28 -17.18
CA ALA A 133 8.68 -3.45 -16.58
C ALA A 133 10.07 -4.07 -16.76
N MET A 134 10.15 -5.40 -16.70
CA MET A 134 11.42 -6.08 -16.90
C MET A 134 11.84 -6.06 -18.35
N GLY A 135 10.88 -6.15 -19.24
CA GLY A 135 11.18 -6.17 -20.67
C GLY A 135 11.53 -4.80 -21.22
N GLY A 136 11.14 -3.76 -20.50
CA GLY A 136 11.43 -2.42 -20.93
C GLY A 136 12.63 -1.83 -20.25
#